data_c445b67e7976cd9d5f2b1e50d2a920d6
#
_entry.id   c445b67e7976cd9d5f2b1e50d2a920d6
#
_cell.length_a   1.000
_cell.length_b   1.000
_cell.length_c   1.000
_cell.angle_alpha   90.00
_cell.angle_beta   90.00
_cell.angle_gamma   90.00
#
_symmetry.space_group_name_H-M   'P 1'
#
loop_
_entity.id
_entity.type
_entity.pdbx_description
1 polymer ?
#
loop_
_entity_poly.entity_id
_entity_poly.type
_entity_poly.pdbx_seq_one_letter_code
_entity_poly.pdbx_strand_id
1 'polypeptide(L)'
;MLVDCGEGAQLSMRRARLKYSRVTDVLISHLHGDHFLGLPGLLSTLSLHEVGGKVRVHCFRPGIELLRHIMAVVAHDTSFEIEYNELDPRGGQTVFDSKSLTVTTFRLSHGQTPCVGFRFDEKPKGRHINGDMVRYHQVPVWKIESLRWGADFEKPDGTVIPNETLTLPPSPSKSYAYCSDTAYSHKVAEAVRGVDLLYHEATYCEDNGSKAAERGHSTARQAAMIAAEAGVGQLLLGHFSKSYVDEECHLAEAREILPNTIIAKEGMKISLLGQ
;
A
#
# COMPACT_ATOMS: atom_id res chain seq x y z
N MET A 1 -0.81 6.73 -5.48
CA MET A 1 -0.09 5.51 -5.86
C MET A 1 -1.08 4.48 -6.37
N LEU A 2 -0.64 3.60 -7.25
CA LEU A 2 -1.37 2.43 -7.74
C LEU A 2 -0.49 1.21 -7.49
N VAL A 3 -1.05 0.14 -6.93
CA VAL A 3 -0.36 -1.14 -6.76
C VAL A 3 -0.98 -2.12 -7.73
N ASP A 4 -0.15 -2.70 -8.55
CA ASP A 4 -0.48 -3.50 -9.71
C ASP A 4 -1.41 -2.80 -10.71
N CYS A 5 -1.31 -3.20 -11.96
CA CYS A 5 -2.10 -2.63 -13.04
C CYS A 5 -2.36 -3.71 -14.09
N GLY A 6 -3.24 -4.64 -13.77
CA GLY A 6 -3.66 -5.72 -14.65
C GLY A 6 -4.61 -5.26 -15.76
N GLU A 7 -5.00 -6.20 -16.60
CA GLU A 7 -5.98 -5.96 -17.66
C GLU A 7 -7.28 -5.38 -17.08
N GLY A 8 -7.82 -4.37 -17.73
CA GLY A 8 -9.05 -3.71 -17.30
C GLY A 8 -8.91 -2.75 -16.11
N ALA A 9 -7.72 -2.61 -15.48
CA ALA A 9 -7.50 -1.70 -14.35
C ALA A 9 -7.99 -0.28 -14.66
N GLN A 10 -7.64 0.26 -15.82
CA GLN A 10 -8.09 1.58 -16.28
C GLN A 10 -9.62 1.69 -16.36
N LEU A 11 -10.30 0.64 -16.84
CA LEU A 11 -11.75 0.60 -16.94
C LEU A 11 -12.40 0.55 -15.55
N SER A 12 -11.87 -0.27 -14.65
CA SER A 12 -12.30 -0.37 -13.25
C SER A 12 -12.09 0.96 -12.51
N MET A 13 -10.95 1.62 -12.69
CA MET A 13 -10.71 2.96 -12.14
C MET A 13 -11.74 4.00 -12.62
N ARG A 14 -12.09 3.97 -13.92
CA ARG A 14 -13.09 4.85 -14.48
C ARG A 14 -14.50 4.56 -13.93
N ARG A 15 -14.89 3.29 -13.82
CA ARG A 15 -16.16 2.87 -13.20
C ARG A 15 -16.24 3.30 -11.74
N ALA A 16 -15.16 3.14 -10.98
CA ALA A 16 -15.05 3.59 -9.59
C ALA A 16 -14.89 5.12 -9.44
N ARG A 17 -14.91 5.88 -10.55
CA ARG A 17 -14.72 7.34 -10.59
C ARG A 17 -13.41 7.78 -9.92
N LEU A 18 -12.37 6.96 -10.00
CA LEU A 18 -11.04 7.31 -9.51
C LEU A 18 -10.35 8.25 -10.51
N LYS A 19 -9.69 9.28 -9.98
CA LYS A 19 -8.93 10.24 -10.79
C LYS A 19 -7.56 9.64 -11.10
N TYR A 20 -7.44 8.88 -12.18
CA TYR A 20 -6.19 8.28 -12.63
C TYR A 20 -5.10 9.34 -12.93
N SER A 21 -5.47 10.58 -13.29
CA SER A 21 -4.53 11.70 -13.42
C SER A 21 -3.79 12.07 -12.12
N ARG A 22 -4.19 11.51 -10.98
CA ARG A 22 -3.48 11.66 -9.69
C ARG A 22 -2.50 10.53 -9.40
N VAL A 23 -2.38 9.56 -10.30
CA VAL A 23 -1.40 8.46 -10.15
C VAL A 23 -0.01 9.02 -10.49
N THR A 24 0.84 9.10 -9.49
CA THR A 24 2.23 9.55 -9.59
C THR A 24 3.22 8.40 -9.46
N ASP A 25 2.80 7.29 -8.89
CA ASP A 25 3.63 6.12 -8.64
C ASP A 25 2.81 4.86 -8.93
N VAL A 26 3.40 3.94 -9.69
CA VAL A 26 2.87 2.60 -9.96
C VAL A 26 3.86 1.57 -9.45
N LEU A 27 3.40 0.70 -8.57
CA LEU A 27 4.18 -0.33 -7.89
C LEU A 27 3.74 -1.69 -8.46
N ILE A 28 4.60 -2.39 -9.18
CA ILE A 28 4.30 -3.70 -9.80
C ILE A 28 4.90 -4.81 -8.97
N SER A 29 4.05 -5.64 -8.38
CA SER A 29 4.47 -6.73 -7.50
C SER A 29 5.23 -7.83 -8.23
N HIS A 30 4.78 -8.19 -9.44
CA HIS A 30 5.40 -9.17 -10.33
C HIS A 30 4.87 -9.02 -11.78
N LEU A 31 5.39 -9.83 -12.71
CA LEU A 31 5.17 -9.62 -14.15
C LEU A 31 4.12 -10.55 -14.78
N HIS A 32 3.23 -11.18 -14.00
CA HIS A 32 2.07 -11.85 -14.59
C HIS A 32 1.11 -10.84 -15.23
N GLY A 33 0.37 -11.27 -16.24
CA GLY A 33 -0.43 -10.39 -17.08
C GLY A 33 -1.52 -9.65 -16.30
N ASP A 34 -2.16 -10.34 -15.38
CA ASP A 34 -3.20 -9.81 -14.49
C ASP A 34 -2.70 -8.78 -13.45
N HIS A 35 -1.37 -8.62 -13.33
CA HIS A 35 -0.74 -7.58 -12.48
C HIS A 35 -0.05 -6.46 -13.28
N PHE A 36 0.27 -6.68 -14.57
CA PHE A 36 1.12 -5.78 -15.33
C PHE A 36 0.53 -5.26 -16.64
N LEU A 37 -0.25 -6.08 -17.41
CA LEU A 37 -0.57 -5.77 -18.81
C LEU A 37 -1.52 -4.58 -19.01
N GLY A 38 -2.19 -4.10 -17.97
CA GLY A 38 -2.99 -2.86 -18.04
C GLY A 38 -2.16 -1.58 -18.01
N LEU A 39 -0.91 -1.64 -17.55
CA LEU A 39 -0.06 -0.46 -17.34
C LEU A 39 0.26 0.30 -18.64
N PRO A 40 0.63 -0.33 -19.76
CA PRO A 40 0.86 0.41 -20.99
C PRO A 40 -0.36 1.22 -21.47
N GLY A 41 -1.57 0.62 -21.36
CA GLY A 41 -2.83 1.30 -21.69
C GLY A 41 -3.14 2.45 -20.77
N LEU A 42 -2.88 2.32 -19.46
CA LEU A 42 -3.02 3.42 -18.51
C LEU A 42 -2.09 4.57 -18.85
N LEU A 43 -0.79 4.32 -19.07
CA LEU A 43 0.20 5.34 -19.40
C LEU A 43 -0.15 6.06 -20.71
N SER A 44 -0.57 5.33 -21.74
CA SER A 44 -1.03 5.91 -23.02
C SER A 44 -2.24 6.84 -22.77
N THR A 45 -3.19 6.43 -21.93
CA THR A 45 -4.37 7.24 -21.59
C THR A 45 -3.99 8.51 -20.81
N LEU A 46 -3.04 8.42 -19.87
CA LEU A 46 -2.54 9.61 -19.16
C LEU A 46 -1.95 10.62 -20.14
N SER A 47 -1.22 10.15 -21.16
CA SER A 47 -0.66 11.01 -22.20
C SER A 47 -1.75 11.67 -23.05
N LEU A 48 -2.78 10.93 -23.47
CA LEU A 48 -3.92 11.46 -24.22
C LEU A 48 -4.72 12.54 -23.44
N HIS A 49 -4.69 12.47 -22.12
CA HIS A 49 -5.32 13.47 -21.25
C HIS A 49 -4.36 14.61 -20.83
N GLU A 50 -3.22 14.72 -21.50
CA GLU A 50 -2.21 15.77 -21.26
C GLU A 50 -1.82 15.92 -19.77
N VAL A 51 -1.78 14.78 -19.04
CA VAL A 51 -1.32 14.77 -17.66
C VAL A 51 0.15 15.15 -17.65
N GLY A 52 0.49 16.26 -16.97
CA GLY A 52 1.86 16.71 -16.88
C GLY A 52 2.62 16.12 -15.68
N GLY A 53 3.91 16.45 -15.60
CA GLY A 53 4.77 16.08 -14.48
C GLY A 53 5.51 14.76 -14.67
N LYS A 54 5.52 13.90 -13.63
CA LYS A 54 6.30 12.66 -13.63
C LYS A 54 5.45 11.51 -13.10
N VAL A 55 5.54 10.35 -13.75
CA VAL A 55 5.00 9.06 -13.28
C VAL A 55 6.17 8.13 -13.01
N ARG A 56 6.33 7.66 -11.77
CA ARG A 56 7.34 6.67 -11.39
C ARG A 56 6.75 5.27 -11.49
N VAL A 57 7.45 4.41 -12.22
CA VAL A 57 7.09 3.00 -12.37
C VAL A 57 8.16 2.16 -11.66
N HIS A 58 7.76 1.53 -10.56
CA HIS A 58 8.59 0.61 -9.79
C HIS A 58 8.30 -0.81 -10.26
N CYS A 59 9.25 -1.44 -10.95
CA CYS A 59 9.03 -2.71 -11.62
C CYS A 59 10.34 -3.50 -11.75
N PHE A 60 10.27 -4.80 -11.97
CA PHE A 60 11.44 -5.60 -12.27
C PHE A 60 12.01 -5.27 -13.67
N ARG A 61 13.33 -5.43 -13.84
CA ARG A 61 14.03 -5.08 -15.08
C ARG A 61 13.37 -5.60 -16.37
N PRO A 62 12.97 -6.88 -16.50
CA PRO A 62 12.32 -7.34 -17.74
C PRO A 62 11.01 -6.60 -18.05
N GLY A 63 10.23 -6.24 -17.02
CA GLY A 63 9.01 -5.44 -17.17
C GLY A 63 9.30 -4.01 -17.61
N ILE A 64 10.36 -3.39 -17.09
CA ILE A 64 10.83 -2.06 -17.52
C ILE A 64 11.24 -2.08 -18.99
N GLU A 65 12.01 -3.07 -19.40
CA GLU A 65 12.46 -3.22 -20.80
C GLU A 65 11.27 -3.41 -21.74
N LEU A 66 10.34 -4.30 -21.39
CA LEU A 66 9.12 -4.51 -22.15
C LEU A 66 8.27 -3.23 -22.25
N LEU A 67 8.07 -2.54 -21.12
CA LEU A 67 7.28 -1.31 -21.09
C LEU A 67 7.89 -0.21 -21.94
N ARG A 68 9.20 -0.04 -21.91
CA ARG A 68 9.92 0.91 -22.79
C ARG A 68 9.66 0.62 -24.26
N HIS A 69 9.73 -0.65 -24.69
CA HIS A 69 9.46 -1.03 -26.07
C HIS A 69 8.01 -0.75 -26.46
N ILE A 70 7.05 -1.10 -25.62
CA ILE A 70 5.63 -0.84 -25.88
C ILE A 70 5.40 0.67 -25.99
N MET A 71 5.86 1.45 -25.02
CA MET A 71 5.64 2.91 -24.99
C MET A 71 6.30 3.61 -26.17
N ALA A 72 7.46 3.15 -26.63
CA ALA A 72 8.11 3.69 -27.83
C ALA A 72 7.28 3.51 -29.12
N VAL A 73 6.38 2.51 -29.15
CA VAL A 73 5.49 2.25 -30.29
C VAL A 73 4.13 2.95 -30.13
N VAL A 74 3.53 2.86 -28.93
CA VAL A 74 2.13 3.28 -28.74
C VAL A 74 1.97 4.70 -28.20
N ALA A 75 3.01 5.27 -27.60
CA ALA A 75 2.99 6.63 -27.00
C ALA A 75 4.43 7.17 -26.87
N HIS A 76 5.14 7.33 -28.01
CA HIS A 76 6.53 7.79 -28.04
C HIS A 76 6.71 9.23 -27.48
N ASP A 77 5.69 10.08 -27.60
CA ASP A 77 5.67 11.46 -27.07
C ASP A 77 4.67 11.56 -25.92
N THR A 78 5.06 11.13 -24.72
CA THR A 78 4.22 11.29 -23.55
C THR A 78 4.23 12.74 -23.05
N SER A 79 3.08 13.22 -22.58
CA SER A 79 2.94 14.55 -21.95
C SER A 79 3.61 14.67 -20.58
N PHE A 80 4.15 13.56 -20.07
CA PHE A 80 4.83 13.44 -18.77
C PHE A 80 6.11 12.60 -18.89
N GLU A 81 7.00 12.76 -17.94
CA GLU A 81 8.20 11.92 -17.81
C GLU A 81 7.86 10.57 -17.17
N ILE A 82 8.30 9.46 -17.73
CA ILE A 82 8.23 8.15 -17.09
C ILE A 82 9.59 7.84 -16.47
N GLU A 83 9.64 7.79 -15.14
CA GLU A 83 10.81 7.39 -14.37
C GLU A 83 10.69 5.91 -14.02
N TYR A 84 11.65 5.12 -14.46
CA TYR A 84 11.68 3.67 -14.19
C TYR A 84 12.60 3.36 -13.04
N ASN A 85 12.06 2.75 -11.97
CA ASN A 85 12.78 2.34 -10.78
C ASN A 85 12.80 0.82 -10.69
N GLU A 86 13.98 0.21 -10.76
CA GLU A 86 14.13 -1.24 -10.71
C GLU A 86 13.93 -1.76 -9.30
N LEU A 87 13.10 -2.81 -9.16
CA LEU A 87 12.84 -3.49 -7.89
C LEU A 87 13.87 -4.60 -7.66
N ASP A 88 14.32 -4.71 -6.40
CA ASP A 88 15.14 -5.82 -5.94
C ASP A 88 14.24 -7.01 -5.56
N PRO A 89 14.39 -8.18 -6.20
CA PRO A 89 13.57 -9.35 -5.88
C PRO A 89 13.82 -9.93 -4.48
N ARG A 90 14.87 -9.48 -3.80
CA ARG A 90 15.14 -9.86 -2.40
C ARG A 90 14.26 -9.12 -1.40
N GLY A 91 13.60 -8.03 -1.82
CA GLY A 91 12.86 -7.13 -0.95
C GLY A 91 13.77 -6.25 -0.07
N GLY A 92 13.17 -5.54 0.87
CA GLY A 92 13.89 -4.65 1.80
C GLY A 92 14.27 -3.29 1.21
N GLN A 93 13.82 -2.98 -0.01
CA GLN A 93 14.09 -1.72 -0.69
C GLN A 93 13.05 -0.66 -0.29
N THR A 94 13.50 0.54 0.07
CA THR A 94 12.63 1.71 0.17
C THR A 94 12.38 2.26 -1.24
N VAL A 95 11.16 2.14 -1.73
CA VAL A 95 10.77 2.55 -3.09
C VAL A 95 10.11 3.92 -3.11
N PHE A 96 9.62 4.39 -1.97
CA PHE A 96 9.08 5.73 -1.82
C PHE A 96 9.35 6.25 -0.41
N ASP A 97 9.77 7.49 -0.32
CA ASP A 97 9.97 8.20 0.95
C ASP A 97 9.54 9.66 0.82
N SER A 98 8.66 10.09 1.71
CA SER A 98 8.15 11.46 1.78
C SER A 98 8.13 11.95 3.23
N LYS A 99 7.64 13.17 3.46
CA LYS A 99 7.46 13.70 4.83
C LYS A 99 6.44 12.93 5.66
N SER A 100 5.50 12.22 5.03
CA SER A 100 4.36 11.57 5.71
C SER A 100 4.27 10.07 5.52
N LEU A 101 4.96 9.50 4.54
CA LEU A 101 4.80 8.09 4.15
C LEU A 101 6.14 7.51 3.68
N THR A 102 6.45 6.30 4.12
CA THR A 102 7.50 5.46 3.58
C THR A 102 6.87 4.20 2.98
N VAL A 103 7.36 3.76 1.82
CA VAL A 103 6.96 2.48 1.23
C VAL A 103 8.18 1.61 1.04
N THR A 104 8.13 0.40 1.61
CA THR A 104 9.20 -0.60 1.52
C THR A 104 8.70 -1.87 0.87
N THR A 105 9.58 -2.56 0.15
CA THR A 105 9.27 -3.88 -0.42
C THR A 105 9.62 -4.98 0.56
N PHE A 106 8.91 -6.10 0.47
CA PHE A 106 9.31 -7.35 1.12
C PHE A 106 9.17 -8.52 0.15
N ARG A 107 10.03 -9.53 0.32
CA ARG A 107 10.09 -10.67 -0.58
C ARG A 107 8.85 -11.55 -0.43
N LEU A 108 8.28 -11.96 -1.56
CA LEU A 108 7.26 -12.99 -1.69
C LEU A 108 7.82 -14.24 -2.38
N SER A 109 7.11 -15.36 -2.25
CA SER A 109 7.53 -16.66 -2.81
C SER A 109 6.48 -17.17 -3.79
N HIS A 110 6.64 -16.83 -5.07
CA HIS A 110 5.70 -17.19 -6.12
C HIS A 110 6.38 -18.08 -7.18
N GLY A 111 6.63 -19.33 -6.83
CA GLY A 111 7.35 -20.26 -7.68
C GLY A 111 8.73 -19.74 -8.08
N GLN A 112 8.98 -19.64 -9.38
CA GLN A 112 10.22 -19.08 -9.94
C GLN A 112 10.07 -17.60 -10.32
N THR A 113 8.88 -17.03 -10.21
CA THR A 113 8.60 -15.63 -10.57
C THR A 113 9.09 -14.69 -9.46
N PRO A 114 9.98 -13.74 -9.77
CA PRO A 114 10.31 -12.66 -8.83
C PRO A 114 9.05 -11.91 -8.42
N CYS A 115 8.79 -11.87 -7.11
CA CYS A 115 7.60 -11.22 -6.56
C CYS A 115 7.93 -10.51 -5.26
N VAL A 116 7.36 -9.33 -5.07
CA VAL A 116 7.48 -8.53 -3.84
C VAL A 116 6.11 -8.03 -3.39
N GLY A 117 5.94 -7.92 -2.09
CA GLY A 117 4.88 -7.16 -1.47
C GLY A 117 5.34 -5.73 -1.14
N PHE A 118 4.39 -4.88 -0.78
CA PHE A 118 4.64 -3.49 -0.43
C PHE A 118 4.08 -3.17 0.95
N ARG A 119 4.91 -2.60 1.82
CA ARG A 119 4.51 -2.11 3.14
C ARG A 119 4.54 -0.58 3.13
N PHE A 120 3.44 0.01 3.57
CA PHE A 120 3.20 1.44 3.67
C PHE A 120 3.14 1.82 5.14
N ASP A 121 4.05 2.65 5.59
CA ASP A 121 4.09 3.12 6.98
C ASP A 121 3.97 4.64 6.99
N GLU A 122 2.92 5.18 7.62
CA GLU A 122 2.85 6.62 7.91
C GLU A 122 3.96 6.98 8.89
N LYS A 123 4.66 8.08 8.60
CA LYS A 123 5.65 8.63 9.52
C LYS A 123 4.97 9.23 10.76
N PRO A 124 5.68 9.32 11.89
CA PRO A 124 5.15 9.96 13.09
C PRO A 124 4.54 11.33 12.79
N LYS A 125 3.38 11.59 13.36
CA LYS A 125 2.65 12.84 13.20
C LYS A 125 2.97 13.77 14.37
N GLY A 126 3.13 15.06 14.09
CA GLY A 126 3.27 16.05 15.15
C GLY A 126 1.99 16.15 15.99
N ARG A 127 2.12 16.57 17.23
CA ARG A 127 1.02 16.82 18.17
C ARG A 127 0.04 17.87 17.59
N HIS A 128 -1.22 17.76 17.97
CA HIS A 128 -2.24 18.73 17.57
C HIS A 128 -2.13 19.98 18.46
N ILE A 129 -2.15 21.16 17.83
CA ILE A 129 -2.09 22.44 18.58
C ILE A 129 -3.45 22.70 19.26
N ASN A 130 -3.42 23.01 20.55
CA ASN A 130 -4.54 23.55 21.27
C ASN A 130 -4.60 25.07 20.99
N GLY A 131 -5.39 25.46 20.00
CA GLY A 131 -5.47 26.86 19.55
C GLY A 131 -5.90 27.86 20.63
N ASP A 132 -6.72 27.43 21.58
CA ASP A 132 -7.19 28.29 22.67
C ASP A 132 -6.07 28.57 23.67
N MET A 133 -5.31 27.53 24.04
CA MET A 133 -4.19 27.65 24.96
C MET A 133 -3.01 28.43 24.33
N VAL A 134 -2.76 28.20 23.04
CA VAL A 134 -1.75 28.96 22.28
C VAL A 134 -2.09 30.46 22.26
N ARG A 135 -3.37 30.82 22.03
CA ARG A 135 -3.84 32.20 22.10
C ARG A 135 -3.76 32.78 23.52
N TYR A 136 -4.22 32.01 24.52
CA TYR A 136 -4.19 32.43 25.92
C TYR A 136 -2.78 32.73 26.41
N HIS A 137 -1.81 31.88 26.06
CA HIS A 137 -0.41 32.06 26.45
C HIS A 137 0.39 32.98 25.48
N GLN A 138 -0.27 33.53 24.44
CA GLN A 138 0.31 34.42 23.43
C GLN A 138 1.54 33.81 22.74
N VAL A 139 1.47 32.49 22.40
CA VAL A 139 2.56 31.81 21.76
C VAL A 139 2.77 32.33 20.32
N PRO A 140 3.99 32.75 19.96
CA PRO A 140 4.28 33.25 18.61
C PRO A 140 4.13 32.14 17.57
N VAL A 141 3.66 32.50 16.36
CA VAL A 141 3.42 31.54 15.26
C VAL A 141 4.66 30.74 14.90
N TRP A 142 5.85 31.36 14.94
CA TRP A 142 7.12 30.68 14.62
C TRP A 142 7.52 29.57 15.62
N LYS A 143 6.92 29.52 16.83
CA LYS A 143 7.09 28.45 17.80
C LYS A 143 6.17 27.24 17.56
N ILE A 144 5.14 27.37 16.75
CA ILE A 144 4.13 26.33 16.53
C ILE A 144 4.75 25.01 16.07
N GLU A 145 5.72 25.07 15.15
CA GLU A 145 6.36 23.85 14.64
C GLU A 145 7.15 23.11 15.73
N SER A 146 7.88 23.83 16.59
CA SER A 146 8.59 23.19 17.70
C SER A 146 7.64 22.59 18.74
N LEU A 147 6.49 23.23 19.01
CA LEU A 147 5.46 22.69 19.89
C LEU A 147 4.88 21.38 19.35
N ARG A 148 4.68 21.31 18.04
CA ARG A 148 4.18 20.07 17.41
C ARG A 148 5.11 18.88 17.61
N TRP A 149 6.41 19.14 17.83
CA TRP A 149 7.42 18.11 18.06
C TRP A 149 7.84 17.97 19.52
N GLY A 150 7.02 18.50 20.45
CA GLY A 150 7.14 18.25 21.87
C GLY A 150 7.96 19.28 22.66
N ALA A 151 8.37 20.40 22.05
CA ALA A 151 9.05 21.45 22.77
C ALA A 151 8.09 22.19 23.72
N ASP A 152 8.56 22.59 24.90
CA ASP A 152 7.88 23.51 25.78
C ASP A 152 7.98 24.95 25.24
N PHE A 153 7.17 25.83 25.77
CA PHE A 153 7.19 27.25 25.45
C PHE A 153 7.68 28.07 26.64
N GLU A 154 8.82 28.73 26.48
CA GLU A 154 9.35 29.70 27.43
C GLU A 154 8.91 31.10 27.05
N LYS A 155 8.25 31.78 27.99
CA LYS A 155 7.86 33.19 27.87
C LYS A 155 9.05 34.12 28.09
N PRO A 156 8.94 35.42 27.68
CA PRO A 156 10.01 36.40 27.90
C PRO A 156 10.38 36.64 29.37
N ASP A 157 9.48 36.36 30.30
CA ASP A 157 9.67 36.46 31.73
C ASP A 157 10.35 35.21 32.38
N GLY A 158 10.71 34.20 31.55
CA GLY A 158 11.32 32.95 32.00
C GLY A 158 10.29 31.88 32.42
N THR A 159 9.01 32.17 32.38
CA THR A 159 7.96 31.17 32.70
C THR A 159 7.90 30.09 31.62
N VAL A 160 8.06 28.84 31.99
CA VAL A 160 7.94 27.70 31.08
C VAL A 160 6.52 27.17 31.09
N ILE A 161 5.89 27.09 29.92
CA ILE A 161 4.60 26.46 29.71
C ILE A 161 4.84 25.08 29.11
N PRO A 162 4.44 23.99 29.81
CA PRO A 162 4.64 22.62 29.33
C PRO A 162 3.92 22.39 28.00
N ASN A 163 4.54 21.60 27.13
CA ASN A 163 3.99 21.24 25.81
C ASN A 163 2.58 20.66 25.89
N GLU A 164 2.31 19.81 26.87
CA GLU A 164 1.02 19.17 27.08
C GLU A 164 -0.13 20.16 27.37
N THR A 165 0.18 21.34 27.89
CA THR A 165 -0.79 22.43 28.06
C THR A 165 -1.18 23.04 26.70
N LEU A 166 -0.22 23.10 25.77
CA LEU A 166 -0.35 23.79 24.49
C LEU A 166 -0.75 22.86 23.33
N THR A 167 -0.73 21.55 23.56
CA THR A 167 -0.96 20.55 22.50
C THR A 167 -1.79 19.37 23.00
N LEU A 168 -2.38 18.65 22.05
CA LEU A 168 -3.03 17.35 22.26
C LEU A 168 -2.17 16.24 21.61
N PRO A 169 -2.30 14.97 22.07
CA PRO A 169 -1.61 13.85 21.47
C PRO A 169 -1.78 13.80 19.94
N PRO A 170 -0.75 13.35 19.19
CA PRO A 170 -0.87 13.18 17.76
C PRO A 170 -1.86 12.06 17.43
N SER A 171 -2.48 12.14 16.26
CA SER A 171 -3.20 10.99 15.72
C SER A 171 -2.23 9.83 15.49
N PRO A 172 -2.59 8.59 15.81
CA PRO A 172 -1.71 7.44 15.59
C PRO A 172 -1.36 7.31 14.11
N SER A 173 -0.09 6.99 13.83
CA SER A 173 0.35 6.63 12.50
C SER A 173 -0.28 5.30 12.09
N LYS A 174 -0.59 5.17 10.80
CA LYS A 174 -1.24 4.00 10.23
C LYS A 174 -0.31 3.27 9.30
N SER A 175 -0.53 1.97 9.17
CA SER A 175 0.25 1.10 8.34
C SER A 175 -0.63 0.14 7.53
N TYR A 176 -0.19 -0.14 6.31
CA TYR A 176 -0.86 -1.05 5.37
C TYR A 176 0.18 -1.92 4.69
N ALA A 177 -0.11 -3.19 4.50
CA ALA A 177 0.71 -4.05 3.67
C ALA A 177 -0.13 -4.69 2.56
N TYR A 178 0.45 -4.74 1.36
CA TYR A 178 -0.08 -5.44 0.20
C TYR A 178 0.79 -6.67 -0.06
N CYS A 179 0.25 -7.84 0.25
CA CYS A 179 0.85 -9.13 -0.02
C CYS A 179 0.19 -9.70 -1.28
N SER A 180 0.91 -9.64 -2.40
CA SER A 180 0.50 -10.20 -3.67
C SER A 180 0.68 -11.74 -3.66
N ASP A 181 0.77 -12.34 -4.83
CA ASP A 181 0.85 -13.77 -5.04
C ASP A 181 2.04 -14.39 -4.30
N THR A 182 1.75 -15.34 -3.41
CA THR A 182 2.78 -15.99 -2.61
C THR A 182 2.32 -17.32 -2.02
N ALA A 183 3.23 -18.29 -1.97
CA ALA A 183 3.07 -19.43 -1.09
C ALA A 183 3.17 -18.99 0.38
N TYR A 184 2.57 -19.79 1.27
CA TYR A 184 2.67 -19.59 2.71
C TYR A 184 4.12 -19.47 3.20
N SER A 185 4.42 -18.44 3.98
CA SER A 185 5.76 -18.18 4.49
C SER A 185 5.76 -17.36 5.79
N HIS A 186 6.40 -17.87 6.85
CA HIS A 186 6.62 -17.11 8.09
C HIS A 186 7.38 -15.81 7.90
N LYS A 187 8.23 -15.70 6.85
CA LYS A 187 8.95 -14.46 6.53
C LYS A 187 8.01 -13.33 6.12
N VAL A 188 6.85 -13.68 5.54
CA VAL A 188 5.81 -12.68 5.25
C VAL A 188 5.23 -12.16 6.55
N ALA A 189 4.92 -13.02 7.54
CA ALA A 189 4.42 -12.60 8.85
C ALA A 189 5.41 -11.63 9.56
N GLU A 190 6.71 -11.91 9.49
CA GLU A 190 7.74 -11.02 10.02
C GLU A 190 7.72 -9.64 9.32
N ALA A 191 7.62 -9.62 8.00
CA ALA A 191 7.64 -8.39 7.20
C ALA A 191 6.40 -7.50 7.43
N VAL A 192 5.24 -8.10 7.63
CA VAL A 192 3.97 -7.38 7.83
C VAL A 192 3.58 -7.22 9.30
N ARG A 193 4.51 -7.49 10.23
CA ARG A 193 4.26 -7.43 11.68
C ARG A 193 3.61 -6.12 12.10
N GLY A 194 2.46 -6.24 12.80
CA GLY A 194 1.77 -5.15 13.45
C GLY A 194 1.14 -4.11 12.52
N VAL A 195 0.95 -4.40 11.22
CA VAL A 195 0.25 -3.47 10.34
C VAL A 195 -1.23 -3.36 10.72
N ASP A 196 -1.81 -2.16 10.56
CA ASP A 196 -3.23 -1.94 10.84
C ASP A 196 -4.13 -2.72 9.87
N LEU A 197 -3.73 -2.81 8.59
CA LEU A 197 -4.44 -3.56 7.55
C LEU A 197 -3.44 -4.35 6.71
N LEU A 198 -3.71 -5.64 6.55
CA LEU A 198 -3.00 -6.50 5.60
C LEU A 198 -3.96 -6.91 4.47
N TYR A 199 -3.65 -6.52 3.23
CA TYR A 199 -4.18 -7.24 2.06
C TYR A 199 -3.31 -8.46 1.81
N HIS A 200 -3.93 -9.63 1.68
CA HIS A 200 -3.24 -10.88 1.35
C HIS A 200 -4.02 -11.66 0.29
N GLU A 201 -3.29 -12.21 -0.69
CA GLU A 201 -3.90 -13.13 -1.61
C GLU A 201 -4.47 -14.34 -0.88
N ALA A 202 -5.55 -14.89 -1.42
CA ALA A 202 -6.21 -16.09 -0.95
C ALA A 202 -6.82 -16.82 -2.14
N THR A 203 -5.95 -17.22 -3.06
CA THR A 203 -6.37 -17.79 -4.34
C THR A 203 -7.21 -19.05 -4.15
N TYR A 204 -6.98 -19.80 -3.09
CA TYR A 204 -7.65 -21.07 -2.81
C TYR A 204 -8.23 -21.15 -1.40
N CYS A 205 -9.22 -22.04 -1.21
CA CYS A 205 -9.60 -22.61 0.09
C CYS A 205 -8.74 -23.84 0.39
N GLU A 206 -8.80 -24.37 1.62
CA GLU A 206 -7.97 -25.47 2.09
C GLU A 206 -8.23 -26.80 1.32
N ASP A 207 -9.42 -26.95 0.72
CA ASP A 207 -9.77 -28.06 -0.19
C ASP A 207 -8.83 -28.16 -1.40
N ASN A 208 -8.21 -27.06 -1.79
CA ASN A 208 -7.23 -26.96 -2.87
C ASN A 208 -5.82 -26.58 -2.36
N GLY A 209 -5.49 -26.84 -1.11
CA GLY A 209 -4.20 -26.47 -0.50
C GLY A 209 -2.97 -27.02 -1.21
N SER A 210 -3.03 -28.25 -1.73
CA SER A 210 -1.95 -28.84 -2.54
C SER A 210 -1.71 -28.07 -3.83
N LYS A 211 -2.79 -27.65 -4.50
CA LYS A 211 -2.72 -26.85 -5.73
C LYS A 211 -2.20 -25.43 -5.45
N ALA A 212 -2.57 -24.86 -4.29
CA ALA A 212 -2.03 -23.60 -3.84
C ALA A 212 -0.50 -23.67 -3.73
N ALA A 213 0.02 -24.67 -3.02
CA ALA A 213 1.45 -24.88 -2.84
C ALA A 213 2.19 -25.11 -4.17
N GLU A 214 1.65 -25.93 -5.07
CA GLU A 214 2.22 -26.24 -6.38
C GLU A 214 2.34 -24.96 -7.25
N ARG A 215 1.35 -24.07 -7.18
CA ARG A 215 1.28 -22.86 -8.00
C ARG A 215 1.92 -21.64 -7.34
N GLY A 216 2.43 -21.77 -6.12
CA GLY A 216 3.04 -20.66 -5.39
C GLY A 216 2.02 -19.64 -4.87
N HIS A 217 0.84 -20.10 -4.47
CA HIS A 217 -0.24 -19.33 -3.87
C HIS A 217 -0.56 -19.75 -2.44
N SER A 218 -1.40 -19.00 -1.78
CA SER A 218 -1.90 -19.28 -0.43
C SER A 218 -3.37 -19.71 -0.42
N THR A 219 -3.76 -20.44 0.61
CA THR A 219 -5.16 -20.60 0.98
C THR A 219 -5.62 -19.47 1.89
N ALA A 220 -6.94 -19.28 2.00
CA ALA A 220 -7.53 -18.30 2.91
C ALA A 220 -7.13 -18.56 4.37
N ARG A 221 -7.07 -19.84 4.77
CA ARG A 221 -6.57 -20.28 6.07
C ARG A 221 -5.12 -19.86 6.29
N GLN A 222 -4.26 -20.10 5.31
CA GLN A 222 -2.84 -19.71 5.36
C GLN A 222 -2.65 -18.19 5.45
N ALA A 223 -3.41 -17.41 4.69
CA ALA A 223 -3.41 -15.96 4.79
C ALA A 223 -3.79 -15.49 6.19
N ALA A 224 -4.81 -16.09 6.80
CA ALA A 224 -5.22 -15.78 8.17
C ALA A 224 -4.19 -16.20 9.23
N MET A 225 -3.47 -17.32 9.01
CA MET A 225 -2.36 -17.75 9.89
C MET A 225 -1.22 -16.71 9.86
N ILE A 226 -0.83 -16.24 8.67
CA ILE A 226 0.18 -15.17 8.53
C ILE A 226 -0.28 -13.91 9.26
N ALA A 227 -1.53 -13.49 9.05
CA ALA A 227 -2.10 -12.30 9.66
C ALA A 227 -2.14 -12.39 11.21
N ALA A 228 -2.54 -13.54 11.74
CA ALA A 228 -2.57 -13.79 13.19
C ALA A 228 -1.17 -13.82 13.80
N GLU A 229 -0.21 -14.50 13.16
CA GLU A 229 1.19 -14.55 13.59
C GLU A 229 1.83 -13.15 13.58
N ALA A 230 1.52 -12.35 12.57
CA ALA A 230 2.00 -10.98 12.44
C ALA A 230 1.31 -10.00 13.42
N GLY A 231 0.19 -10.37 14.03
CA GLY A 231 -0.58 -9.49 14.90
C GLY A 231 -1.17 -8.29 14.16
N VAL A 232 -1.70 -8.50 12.94
CA VAL A 232 -2.29 -7.41 12.14
C VAL A 232 -3.64 -6.97 12.71
N GLY A 233 -4.00 -5.70 12.53
CA GLY A 233 -5.27 -5.17 13.01
C GLY A 233 -6.48 -5.72 12.26
N GLN A 234 -6.39 -5.85 10.93
CA GLN A 234 -7.44 -6.39 10.06
C GLN A 234 -6.82 -7.10 8.86
N LEU A 235 -7.43 -8.20 8.43
CA LEU A 235 -7.08 -8.92 7.21
C LEU A 235 -8.11 -8.62 6.10
N LEU A 236 -7.60 -8.28 4.91
CA LEU A 236 -8.37 -8.09 3.68
C LEU A 236 -7.93 -9.17 2.69
N LEU A 237 -8.80 -10.15 2.42
CA LEU A 237 -8.54 -11.21 1.44
C LEU A 237 -8.90 -10.76 0.03
N GLY A 238 -8.09 -11.15 -0.93
CA GLY A 238 -8.32 -10.90 -2.34
C GLY A 238 -7.63 -11.93 -3.23
N HIS A 239 -7.65 -11.71 -4.56
CA HIS A 239 -7.04 -12.59 -5.56
C HIS A 239 -7.61 -14.01 -5.54
N PHE A 240 -8.92 -14.13 -5.70
CA PHE A 240 -9.63 -15.42 -5.64
C PHE A 240 -9.60 -16.15 -6.98
N SER A 241 -9.45 -17.48 -6.95
CA SER A 241 -9.55 -18.30 -8.15
C SER A 241 -10.98 -18.28 -8.72
N LYS A 242 -11.09 -18.13 -10.03
CA LYS A 242 -12.38 -18.22 -10.75
C LYS A 242 -13.06 -19.61 -10.63
N SER A 243 -12.39 -20.60 -10.03
CA SER A 243 -12.99 -21.91 -9.76
C SER A 243 -14.03 -21.89 -8.63
N TYR A 244 -14.04 -20.85 -7.80
CA TYR A 244 -15.05 -20.66 -6.76
C TYR A 244 -16.17 -19.77 -7.28
N VAL A 245 -17.42 -20.10 -6.89
CA VAL A 245 -18.63 -19.35 -7.30
C VAL A 245 -18.73 -18.03 -6.52
N ASP A 246 -18.30 -18.07 -5.27
CA ASP A 246 -18.28 -16.93 -4.35
C ASP A 246 -17.09 -17.05 -3.37
N GLU A 247 -16.96 -16.06 -2.49
CA GLU A 247 -15.86 -15.97 -1.51
C GLU A 247 -16.27 -16.45 -0.11
N GLU A 248 -17.42 -17.12 0.06
CA GLU A 248 -17.94 -17.55 1.38
C GLU A 248 -17.00 -18.53 2.06
N CYS A 249 -16.46 -19.51 1.30
CA CYS A 249 -15.48 -20.48 1.80
C CYS A 249 -14.21 -19.77 2.33
N HIS A 250 -13.67 -18.82 1.55
CA HIS A 250 -12.46 -18.05 1.94
C HIS A 250 -12.69 -17.29 3.24
N LEU A 251 -13.84 -16.62 3.34
CA LEU A 251 -14.16 -15.83 4.53
C LEU A 251 -14.37 -16.71 5.76
N ALA A 252 -15.06 -17.85 5.61
CA ALA A 252 -15.32 -18.79 6.69
C ALA A 252 -14.01 -19.36 7.26
N GLU A 253 -13.14 -19.91 6.40
CA GLU A 253 -11.84 -20.45 6.81
C GLU A 253 -10.94 -19.44 7.49
N ALA A 254 -10.88 -18.22 6.95
CA ALA A 254 -10.02 -17.20 7.53
C ALA A 254 -10.54 -16.71 8.88
N ARG A 255 -11.85 -16.56 9.05
CA ARG A 255 -12.47 -16.10 10.31
C ARG A 255 -12.38 -17.09 11.46
N GLU A 256 -12.18 -18.38 11.20
CA GLU A 256 -11.85 -19.34 12.24
C GLU A 256 -10.55 -19.00 12.98
N ILE A 257 -9.61 -18.33 12.29
CA ILE A 257 -8.29 -17.96 12.82
C ILE A 257 -8.25 -16.48 13.22
N LEU A 258 -8.72 -15.59 12.34
CA LEU A 258 -8.72 -14.15 12.54
C LEU A 258 -10.13 -13.59 12.28
N PRO A 259 -10.96 -13.41 13.32
CA PRO A 259 -12.34 -12.93 13.17
C PRO A 259 -12.45 -11.57 12.44
N ASN A 260 -11.44 -10.68 12.60
CA ASN A 260 -11.39 -9.39 11.92
C ASN A 260 -10.86 -9.54 10.47
N THR A 261 -11.54 -10.40 9.69
CA THR A 261 -11.25 -10.64 8.27
C THR A 261 -12.42 -10.19 7.41
N ILE A 262 -12.10 -9.53 6.30
CA ILE A 262 -13.05 -9.07 5.29
C ILE A 262 -12.60 -9.48 3.88
N ILE A 263 -13.55 -9.50 2.94
CA ILE A 263 -13.30 -9.79 1.52
C ILE A 263 -13.13 -8.49 0.74
N ALA A 264 -12.09 -8.41 -0.08
CA ALA A 264 -11.89 -7.32 -1.02
C ALA A 264 -12.96 -7.40 -2.13
N LYS A 265 -13.58 -6.26 -2.42
CA LYS A 265 -14.57 -6.13 -3.51
C LYS A 265 -14.18 -4.97 -4.41
N GLU A 266 -14.50 -5.08 -5.70
CA GLU A 266 -14.27 -4.00 -6.65
C GLU A 266 -14.92 -2.68 -6.19
N GLY A 267 -14.16 -1.60 -6.24
CA GLY A 267 -14.60 -0.27 -5.82
C GLY A 267 -14.71 -0.06 -4.31
N MET A 268 -14.33 -1.06 -3.49
CA MET A 268 -14.31 -0.94 -2.03
C MET A 268 -13.34 0.16 -1.59
N LYS A 269 -13.77 0.93 -0.58
CA LYS A 269 -12.93 1.94 0.06
C LYS A 269 -12.79 1.60 1.54
N ILE A 270 -11.56 1.51 2.00
CA ILE A 270 -11.25 1.25 3.41
C ILE A 270 -10.55 2.48 3.97
N SER A 271 -11.04 2.99 5.11
CA SER A 271 -10.39 4.06 5.86
C SER A 271 -9.67 3.45 7.06
N LEU A 272 -8.38 3.72 7.18
CA LEU A 272 -7.58 3.37 8.36
C LEU A 272 -7.65 4.45 9.45
N LEU A 273 -8.20 5.61 9.12
CA LEU A 273 -8.53 6.65 10.10
C LEU A 273 -9.79 6.17 10.82
N GLY A 274 -9.76 6.12 12.15
CA GLY A 274 -10.93 5.71 12.94
C GLY A 274 -12.18 6.47 12.51
N GLN A 275 -13.31 5.76 12.57
CA GLN A 275 -14.64 6.37 12.41
C GLN A 275 -14.89 7.41 13.49
#